data_9d9d20fc6e219f18df02ad7f25402ebf
#
_entry.id   9d9d20fc6e219f18df02ad7f25402ebf
#
_cell.length_a   1.000
_cell.length_b   1.000
_cell.length_c   1.000
_cell.angle_alpha   90.00
_cell.angle_beta   90.00
_cell.angle_gamma   90.00
#
_symmetry.space_group_name_H-M   'P 1'
#
loop_
_entity.id
_entity.type
_entity.pdbx_description
1 polymer ?
#
loop_
_entity_poly.entity_id
_entity_poly.type
_entity_poly.pdbx_seq_one_letter_code
_entity_poly.pdbx_strand_id
1 'polypeptide(L)'
;AAHNSGHNYNLWYYDASAADADNMAVGAYSGEQITWDMWKDSITWLADKYKNDDTLIGYDLKNEPHGKRGYNGTTCPTDIAKWDDSTDLNNWAYSATECANSILDVNPNALIFVEGVEQYPKTEKGYTYDTADIWQAPADVSPWYGAWWGGNLRGVRDYPIQPDSGTSQIVYSPHDYGPSVYNQTWFDKDFTEQTLLDDYWYDTWAYINAENIAPLLIGEWGGHMDGGKNEKWMTLLRDYMINHHINHTFWGLNPNSGDTGGLLSYDFMTWDTEKYDMFKESLWQTQKTGKFIGLDHQKALGTDGSGISVSEFYKSYASTEGSNLDGGTIVDG
;
A
#
# COMPACT_ATOMS: atom_id res chain seq x y z
N ALA A 1 -8.63 10.38 -5.12
CA ALA A 1 -9.76 11.04 -5.06
C ALA A 1 -10.95 10.52 -5.87
N ALA A 2 -10.77 9.60 -6.81
CA ALA A 2 -11.88 9.03 -7.58
C ALA A 2 -12.31 7.65 -7.08
N HIS A 3 -11.74 7.18 -6.01
CA HIS A 3 -11.88 5.81 -5.52
C HIS A 3 -13.36 5.38 -5.35
N ASN A 4 -14.19 6.21 -4.77
CA ASN A 4 -15.59 5.89 -4.51
C ASN A 4 -16.56 6.44 -5.56
N SER A 5 -16.09 6.97 -6.67
CA SER A 5 -16.97 7.48 -7.72
C SER A 5 -17.44 6.41 -8.71
N GLY A 6 -17.06 5.16 -8.50
CA GLY A 6 -17.46 4.04 -9.33
C GLY A 6 -16.77 3.96 -10.69
N HIS A 7 -15.65 4.65 -10.87
CA HIS A 7 -15.00 4.78 -12.18
C HIS A 7 -13.53 4.38 -12.14
N ASN A 8 -13.18 3.31 -12.80
CA ASN A 8 -11.88 3.00 -13.39
C ASN A 8 -10.66 3.18 -12.52
N TYR A 9 -10.74 2.64 -11.36
CA TYR A 9 -9.64 2.63 -10.41
C TYR A 9 -8.78 1.37 -10.50
N ASN A 10 -9.15 0.40 -11.32
CA ASN A 10 -8.40 -0.85 -11.52
C ASN A 10 -7.12 -0.64 -12.32
N LEU A 11 -7.17 0.14 -13.40
CA LEU A 11 -5.98 0.54 -14.17
C LEU A 11 -5.73 2.05 -14.02
N TRP A 12 -4.54 2.49 -14.39
CA TRP A 12 -4.07 3.88 -14.30
C TRP A 12 -4.25 4.66 -15.59
N TYR A 13 -4.77 4.03 -16.62
CA TYR A 13 -5.00 4.61 -17.93
C TYR A 13 -6.27 4.01 -18.56
N TYR A 14 -6.74 4.65 -19.63
CA TYR A 14 -7.82 4.14 -20.45
C TYR A 14 -7.27 3.42 -21.67
N ASP A 15 -7.66 2.16 -21.84
CA ASP A 15 -7.41 1.41 -23.06
C ASP A 15 -8.70 1.40 -23.92
N ALA A 16 -8.64 2.07 -25.07
CA ALA A 16 -9.76 2.14 -26.02
C ALA A 16 -10.14 0.76 -26.61
N SER A 17 -9.27 -0.25 -26.49
CA SER A 17 -9.55 -1.62 -26.91
C SER A 17 -10.35 -2.41 -25.88
N ALA A 18 -10.36 -1.96 -24.62
CA ALA A 18 -11.19 -2.55 -23.57
C ALA A 18 -12.68 -2.29 -23.87
N ALA A 19 -13.42 -3.33 -24.16
CA ALA A 19 -14.82 -3.24 -24.59
C ALA A 19 -15.79 -2.82 -23.45
N ASP A 20 -15.28 -2.45 -22.27
CA ASP A 20 -16.06 -2.24 -21.08
C ASP A 20 -16.05 -0.76 -20.66
N ALA A 21 -17.24 -0.15 -20.71
CA ALA A 21 -17.43 1.25 -20.32
C ALA A 21 -17.05 1.54 -18.86
N ASP A 22 -17.03 0.52 -18.01
CA ASP A 22 -16.62 0.67 -16.61
C ASP A 22 -15.11 0.70 -16.44
N ASN A 23 -14.34 0.44 -17.47
CA ASN A 23 -12.87 0.47 -17.45
C ASN A 23 -12.30 1.78 -18.02
N MET A 24 -13.07 2.84 -17.98
CA MET A 24 -12.71 4.12 -18.58
C MET A 24 -12.13 5.07 -17.54
N ALA A 25 -10.84 5.26 -17.52
CA ALA A 25 -10.24 6.40 -16.86
C ALA A 25 -10.59 7.68 -17.65
N VAL A 26 -11.62 8.37 -17.23
CA VAL A 26 -12.04 9.64 -17.85
C VAL A 26 -11.88 10.80 -16.87
N GLY A 27 -11.47 11.94 -17.36
CA GLY A 27 -11.46 13.16 -16.58
C GLY A 27 -12.86 13.51 -16.10
N ALA A 28 -13.04 13.72 -14.81
CA ALA A 28 -14.35 13.94 -14.17
C ALA A 28 -15.13 15.13 -14.75
N TYR A 29 -14.44 16.04 -15.41
CA TYR A 29 -15.05 17.29 -15.94
C TYR A 29 -14.98 17.42 -17.47
N SER A 30 -14.02 16.77 -18.12
CA SER A 30 -13.82 16.91 -19.57
C SER A 30 -14.35 15.72 -20.37
N GLY A 31 -14.55 14.57 -19.74
CA GLY A 31 -14.85 13.33 -20.42
C GLY A 31 -13.70 12.82 -21.29
N GLU A 32 -12.51 13.40 -21.15
CA GLU A 32 -11.32 12.97 -21.89
C GLU A 32 -10.76 11.67 -21.27
N GLN A 33 -10.29 10.82 -22.14
CA GLN A 33 -9.61 9.58 -21.73
C GLN A 33 -8.27 9.90 -21.11
N ILE A 34 -7.95 9.26 -19.99
CA ILE A 34 -6.64 9.35 -19.35
C ILE A 34 -5.75 8.27 -19.94
N THR A 35 -4.85 8.66 -20.82
CA THR A 35 -3.88 7.75 -21.41
C THR A 35 -2.77 7.38 -20.42
N TRP A 36 -2.02 6.33 -20.71
CA TRP A 36 -0.85 5.91 -19.95
C TRP A 36 0.19 7.05 -19.84
N ASP A 37 0.47 7.74 -20.95
CA ASP A 37 1.38 8.88 -20.94
C ASP A 37 0.85 10.03 -20.07
N MET A 38 -0.43 10.35 -20.14
CA MET A 38 -1.03 11.42 -19.30
C MET A 38 -0.93 11.10 -17.81
N TRP A 39 -1.12 9.85 -17.42
CA TRP A 39 -0.93 9.42 -16.04
C TRP A 39 0.54 9.62 -15.61
N LYS A 40 1.49 9.09 -16.35
CA LYS A 40 2.93 9.21 -16.07
C LYS A 40 3.38 10.67 -16.02
N ASP A 41 3.03 11.45 -17.05
CA ASP A 41 3.42 12.85 -17.16
C ASP A 41 2.83 13.71 -16.04
N SER A 42 1.62 13.40 -15.58
CA SER A 42 0.98 14.13 -14.48
C SER A 42 1.73 13.97 -13.17
N ILE A 43 2.17 12.76 -12.84
CA ILE A 43 2.95 12.49 -11.63
C ILE A 43 4.35 13.10 -11.77
N THR A 44 4.97 12.96 -12.94
CA THR A 44 6.28 13.56 -13.23
C THR A 44 6.25 15.08 -13.10
N TRP A 45 5.20 15.73 -13.62
CA TRP A 45 5.01 17.17 -13.45
C TRP A 45 4.87 17.56 -11.97
N LEU A 46 4.15 16.76 -11.18
CA LEU A 46 4.01 17.00 -9.75
C LEU A 46 5.36 16.87 -9.04
N ALA A 47 6.16 15.87 -9.42
CA ALA A 47 7.48 15.63 -8.87
C ALA A 47 8.46 16.76 -9.19
N ASP A 48 8.47 17.26 -10.41
CA ASP A 48 9.29 18.43 -10.81
C ASP A 48 8.86 19.69 -10.07
N LYS A 49 7.55 19.92 -9.95
CA LYS A 49 6.99 21.11 -9.27
C LYS A 49 7.41 21.21 -7.82
N TYR A 50 7.46 20.10 -7.10
CA TYR A 50 7.71 20.05 -5.66
C TYR A 50 9.09 19.47 -5.30
N LYS A 51 10.02 19.36 -6.23
CA LYS A 51 11.36 18.76 -6.01
C LYS A 51 12.21 19.45 -4.96
N ASN A 52 11.88 20.68 -4.59
CA ASN A 52 12.58 21.45 -3.56
C ASN A 52 11.73 21.62 -2.28
N ASP A 53 10.61 20.91 -2.16
CA ASP A 53 9.75 20.95 -0.98
C ASP A 53 10.04 19.71 -0.12
N ASP A 54 10.72 19.92 0.99
CA ASP A 54 11.14 18.88 1.93
C ASP A 54 9.98 18.29 2.77
N THR A 55 8.78 18.83 2.63
CA THR A 55 7.55 18.25 3.20
C THR A 55 7.11 17.01 2.42
N LEU A 56 7.44 16.94 1.12
CA LEU A 56 7.12 15.81 0.26
C LEU A 56 8.25 14.78 0.26
N ILE A 57 7.97 13.60 0.79
CA ILE A 57 8.94 12.52 0.87
C ILE A 57 8.95 11.62 -0.37
N GLY A 58 7.83 11.55 -1.10
CA GLY A 58 7.71 10.67 -2.27
C GLY A 58 6.31 10.63 -2.86
N TYR A 59 6.11 9.71 -3.78
CA TYR A 59 4.90 9.57 -4.58
C TYR A 59 4.42 8.12 -4.60
N ASP A 60 3.18 7.89 -4.19
CA ASP A 60 2.47 6.66 -4.47
C ASP A 60 1.91 6.73 -5.89
N LEU A 61 2.30 5.77 -6.72
CA LEU A 61 2.09 5.87 -8.16
C LEU A 61 0.64 5.65 -8.57
N LYS A 62 -0.09 4.80 -7.84
CA LYS A 62 -1.47 4.46 -8.15
C LYS A 62 -2.13 3.75 -6.98
N ASN A 63 -3.26 4.30 -6.52
CA ASN A 63 -4.09 3.61 -5.55
C ASN A 63 -4.65 2.31 -6.11
N GLU A 64 -4.32 1.21 -5.47
CA GLU A 64 -4.92 -0.12 -5.63
C GLU A 64 -5.03 -0.62 -7.08
N PRO A 65 -3.90 -0.91 -7.75
CA PRO A 65 -3.94 -1.61 -9.02
C PRO A 65 -4.63 -2.97 -8.88
N HIS A 66 -5.70 -3.21 -9.66
CA HIS A 66 -6.45 -4.46 -9.61
C HIS A 66 -7.08 -4.79 -10.96
N GLY A 67 -7.90 -5.82 -11.01
CA GLY A 67 -8.54 -6.27 -12.23
C GLY A 67 -10.04 -6.24 -12.15
N LYS A 68 -10.69 -6.01 -13.29
CA LYS A 68 -12.09 -6.32 -13.44
C LYS A 68 -12.24 -7.78 -13.84
N ARG A 69 -12.99 -8.51 -13.06
CA ARG A 69 -13.34 -9.89 -13.38
C ARG A 69 -14.60 -9.90 -14.22
N GLY A 70 -14.53 -10.62 -15.35
CA GLY A 70 -15.71 -10.84 -16.17
C GLY A 70 -16.81 -11.55 -15.39
N TYR A 71 -18.06 -11.16 -15.60
CA TYR A 71 -19.23 -11.78 -14.97
C TYR A 71 -19.35 -13.29 -15.19
N ASN A 72 -18.61 -13.85 -16.15
CA ASN A 72 -18.63 -15.26 -16.51
C ASN A 72 -17.44 -16.07 -15.98
N GLY A 73 -16.68 -15.55 -15.02
CA GLY A 73 -15.52 -16.23 -14.49
C GLY A 73 -14.34 -16.25 -15.47
N THR A 74 -14.32 -15.33 -16.44
CA THR A 74 -13.18 -15.11 -17.31
C THR A 74 -12.54 -13.77 -16.97
N THR A 75 -11.24 -13.77 -16.80
CA THR A 75 -10.46 -12.55 -16.69
C THR A 75 -10.23 -12.00 -18.10
N CYS A 76 -10.47 -10.72 -18.31
CA CYS A 76 -10.04 -10.06 -19.51
C CYS A 76 -8.59 -9.63 -19.31
N PRO A 77 -7.61 -10.14 -20.06
CA PRO A 77 -6.20 -9.81 -19.83
C PRO A 77 -5.88 -8.32 -19.98
N THR A 78 -6.70 -7.58 -20.71
CA THR A 78 -6.54 -6.13 -20.89
C THR A 78 -7.12 -5.31 -19.75
N ASP A 79 -7.96 -5.93 -18.92
CA ASP A 79 -8.68 -5.24 -17.82
C ASP A 79 -8.10 -5.57 -16.44
N ILE A 80 -7.00 -6.32 -16.38
CA ILE A 80 -6.35 -6.71 -15.14
C ILE A 80 -4.96 -6.07 -15.03
N ALA A 81 -4.66 -5.54 -13.87
CA ALA A 81 -3.30 -5.16 -13.53
C ALA A 81 -2.44 -6.41 -13.39
N LYS A 82 -1.44 -6.55 -14.26
CA LYS A 82 -0.49 -7.66 -14.28
C LYS A 82 0.79 -7.32 -13.53
N TRP A 83 1.55 -8.37 -13.22
CA TRP A 83 2.92 -8.25 -12.73
C TRP A 83 3.74 -9.37 -13.38
N ASP A 84 4.37 -9.10 -14.52
CA ASP A 84 5.13 -10.05 -15.30
C ASP A 84 6.34 -9.37 -16.02
N ASP A 85 6.96 -10.05 -16.96
CA ASP A 85 8.09 -9.53 -17.78
C ASP A 85 7.66 -8.80 -19.05
N SER A 86 6.37 -8.64 -19.29
CA SER A 86 5.87 -7.98 -20.49
C SER A 86 6.03 -6.45 -20.42
N THR A 87 6.02 -5.82 -21.59
CA THR A 87 5.94 -4.36 -21.73
C THR A 87 4.51 -3.88 -22.03
N ASP A 88 3.53 -4.72 -21.73
CA ASP A 88 2.12 -4.34 -21.87
C ASP A 88 1.79 -3.20 -20.92
N LEU A 89 0.97 -2.25 -21.34
CA LEU A 89 0.66 -1.08 -20.52
C LEU A 89 -0.10 -1.42 -19.23
N ASN A 90 -0.81 -2.55 -19.20
CA ASN A 90 -1.46 -3.08 -17.99
C ASN A 90 -0.52 -3.90 -17.10
N ASN A 91 0.75 -4.08 -17.48
CA ASN A 91 1.77 -4.62 -16.58
C ASN A 91 2.19 -3.54 -15.59
N TRP A 92 1.83 -3.72 -14.33
CA TRP A 92 2.11 -2.75 -13.28
C TRP A 92 3.60 -2.64 -12.97
N ALA A 93 4.35 -3.75 -13.00
CA ALA A 93 5.80 -3.71 -12.81
C ALA A 93 6.49 -2.86 -13.88
N TYR A 94 6.13 -3.02 -15.15
CA TYR A 94 6.62 -2.21 -16.24
C TYR A 94 6.23 -0.73 -16.10
N SER A 95 4.94 -0.46 -15.91
CA SER A 95 4.43 0.91 -15.80
C SER A 95 4.99 1.66 -14.60
N ALA A 96 5.11 0.99 -13.45
CA ALA A 96 5.70 1.59 -12.25
C ALA A 96 7.19 1.89 -12.44
N THR A 97 7.94 1.02 -13.13
CA THR A 97 9.35 1.25 -13.46
C THR A 97 9.52 2.47 -14.38
N GLU A 98 8.73 2.56 -15.44
CA GLU A 98 8.77 3.70 -16.36
C GLU A 98 8.35 5.03 -15.69
N CYS A 99 7.34 4.98 -14.81
CA CYS A 99 6.94 6.15 -14.04
C CYS A 99 8.02 6.56 -13.03
N ALA A 100 8.63 5.58 -12.35
CA ALA A 100 9.74 5.83 -11.44
C ALA A 100 10.93 6.48 -12.15
N ASN A 101 11.31 6.00 -13.34
CA ASN A 101 12.35 6.62 -14.15
C ASN A 101 12.04 8.10 -14.40
N SER A 102 10.83 8.40 -14.87
CA SER A 102 10.42 9.76 -15.18
C SER A 102 10.42 10.69 -13.96
N ILE A 103 10.03 10.18 -12.78
CA ILE A 103 10.06 10.95 -11.53
C ILE A 103 11.49 11.19 -11.08
N LEU A 104 12.33 10.15 -11.06
CA LEU A 104 13.70 10.22 -10.55
C LEU A 104 14.60 11.06 -11.44
N ASP A 105 14.30 11.19 -12.72
CA ASP A 105 14.98 12.13 -13.63
C ASP A 105 14.81 13.60 -13.22
N VAL A 106 13.66 13.97 -12.67
CA VAL A 106 13.36 15.35 -12.25
C VAL A 106 13.51 15.58 -10.74
N ASN A 107 13.36 14.55 -9.94
CA ASN A 107 13.48 14.57 -8.48
C ASN A 107 14.17 13.29 -7.97
N PRO A 108 15.52 13.22 -8.01
CA PRO A 108 16.27 12.01 -7.67
C PRO A 108 16.22 11.63 -6.18
N ASN A 109 15.71 12.50 -5.33
CA ASN A 109 15.56 12.25 -3.89
C ASN A 109 14.16 11.74 -3.48
N ALA A 110 13.21 11.72 -4.40
CA ALA A 110 11.87 11.27 -4.10
C ALA A 110 11.83 9.76 -3.82
N LEU A 111 11.10 9.34 -2.80
CA LEU A 111 10.74 7.94 -2.63
C LEU A 111 9.62 7.59 -3.62
N ILE A 112 9.68 6.39 -4.15
CA ILE A 112 8.68 5.85 -5.05
C ILE A 112 7.95 4.72 -4.32
N PHE A 113 6.68 4.96 -3.98
CA PHE A 113 5.85 3.97 -3.33
C PHE A 113 5.10 3.16 -4.39
N VAL A 114 5.29 1.86 -4.36
CA VAL A 114 4.72 0.94 -5.34
C VAL A 114 3.86 -0.09 -4.63
N GLU A 115 2.57 -0.01 -4.85
CA GLU A 115 1.62 -1.00 -4.38
C GLU A 115 1.73 -2.31 -5.18
N GLY A 116 1.09 -3.37 -4.70
CA GLY A 116 0.93 -4.62 -5.44
C GLY A 116 -0.23 -4.58 -6.43
N VAL A 117 -0.58 -5.75 -6.92
CA VAL A 117 -1.79 -5.98 -7.71
C VAL A 117 -2.82 -6.75 -6.89
N GLU A 118 -3.98 -7.10 -7.46
CA GLU A 118 -4.97 -7.96 -6.80
C GLU A 118 -4.66 -9.45 -7.02
N GLN A 119 -4.37 -9.84 -8.27
CA GLN A 119 -4.28 -11.22 -8.68
C GLN A 119 -2.88 -11.56 -9.20
N TYR A 120 -2.35 -12.67 -8.73
CA TYR A 120 -1.10 -13.22 -9.24
C TYR A 120 -1.32 -14.69 -9.65
N PRO A 121 -0.91 -15.12 -10.87
CA PRO A 121 -1.13 -16.51 -11.28
C PRO A 121 -0.24 -17.48 -10.49
N LYS A 122 -0.75 -18.69 -10.26
CA LYS A 122 0.03 -19.79 -9.66
C LYS A 122 1.02 -20.35 -10.70
N THR A 123 2.09 -19.60 -10.92
CA THR A 123 3.11 -19.90 -11.97
C THR A 123 3.80 -21.23 -11.74
N GLU A 124 3.98 -21.64 -10.49
CA GLU A 124 4.53 -22.94 -10.11
C GLU A 124 3.66 -24.13 -10.57
N LYS A 125 2.38 -23.86 -10.90
CA LYS A 125 1.43 -24.81 -11.49
C LYS A 125 1.27 -24.64 -13.01
N GLY A 126 2.06 -23.74 -13.62
CA GLY A 126 2.02 -23.46 -15.04
C GLY A 126 0.91 -22.50 -15.47
N TYR A 127 0.27 -21.81 -14.55
CA TYR A 127 -0.71 -20.77 -14.87
C TYR A 127 -0.03 -19.44 -15.20
N THR A 128 -0.67 -18.64 -16.04
CA THR A 128 -0.21 -17.32 -16.49
C THR A 128 -1.39 -16.34 -16.46
N TYR A 129 -1.13 -15.07 -16.78
CA TYR A 129 -2.20 -14.08 -16.90
C TYR A 129 -3.19 -14.33 -18.03
N ASP A 130 -2.86 -15.22 -18.98
CA ASP A 130 -3.79 -15.70 -20.02
C ASP A 130 -4.73 -16.80 -19.52
N THR A 131 -4.54 -17.29 -18.32
CA THR A 131 -5.37 -18.35 -17.73
C THR A 131 -6.74 -17.80 -17.33
N ALA A 132 -7.81 -18.47 -17.77
CA ALA A 132 -9.16 -18.09 -17.37
C ALA A 132 -9.32 -18.11 -15.86
N ASP A 133 -9.95 -17.05 -15.32
CA ASP A 133 -10.30 -16.98 -13.92
C ASP A 133 -11.54 -17.83 -13.63
N ILE A 134 -11.42 -18.71 -12.66
CA ILE A 134 -12.55 -19.44 -12.09
C ILE A 134 -12.96 -18.69 -10.82
N TRP A 135 -13.67 -17.59 -11.00
CA TRP A 135 -13.98 -16.60 -9.97
C TRP A 135 -14.52 -17.16 -8.65
N GLN A 136 -15.33 -18.16 -8.67
CA GLN A 136 -15.92 -18.75 -7.46
C GLN A 136 -15.26 -20.07 -7.06
N ALA A 137 -14.13 -20.40 -7.67
CA ALA A 137 -13.42 -21.61 -7.31
C ALA A 137 -12.83 -21.47 -5.88
N PRO A 138 -12.86 -22.55 -5.09
CA PRO A 138 -12.14 -22.59 -3.82
C PRO A 138 -10.66 -22.24 -4.03
N ALA A 139 -10.02 -21.64 -3.01
CA ALA A 139 -8.64 -21.14 -3.11
C ALA A 139 -7.61 -22.21 -3.50
N ASP A 140 -7.87 -23.48 -3.14
CA ASP A 140 -7.02 -24.62 -3.47
C ASP A 140 -7.07 -25.04 -4.94
N VAL A 141 -8.19 -24.74 -5.63
CA VAL A 141 -8.35 -25.07 -7.07
C VAL A 141 -8.28 -23.84 -7.97
N SER A 142 -8.35 -22.63 -7.41
CA SER A 142 -8.19 -21.40 -8.20
C SER A 142 -6.80 -21.38 -8.85
N PRO A 143 -6.68 -20.96 -10.12
CA PRO A 143 -5.40 -20.72 -10.78
C PRO A 143 -4.68 -19.47 -10.25
N TRP A 144 -5.30 -18.70 -9.37
CA TRP A 144 -4.84 -17.41 -8.91
C TRP A 144 -4.59 -17.36 -7.40
N TYR A 145 -3.57 -16.61 -7.03
CA TYR A 145 -3.41 -16.07 -5.69
C TYR A 145 -4.10 -14.71 -5.62
N GLY A 146 -5.26 -14.65 -5.00
CA GLY A 146 -5.96 -13.40 -4.75
C GLY A 146 -5.43 -12.70 -3.50
N ALA A 147 -5.47 -11.37 -3.52
CA ALA A 147 -5.11 -10.52 -2.40
C ALA A 147 -6.07 -9.34 -2.29
N TRP A 148 -5.83 -8.46 -1.32
CA TRP A 148 -6.42 -7.13 -1.33
C TRP A 148 -5.96 -6.36 -2.57
N TRP A 149 -6.78 -5.45 -3.04
CA TRP A 149 -6.38 -4.54 -4.10
C TRP A 149 -5.13 -3.76 -3.65
N GLY A 150 -4.13 -3.67 -4.49
CA GLY A 150 -2.84 -3.10 -4.12
C GLY A 150 -1.98 -3.96 -3.18
N GLY A 151 -2.49 -5.11 -2.70
CA GLY A 151 -1.82 -5.90 -1.68
C GLY A 151 -0.85 -6.96 -2.18
N ASN A 152 -1.00 -7.44 -3.42
CA ASN A 152 -0.24 -8.60 -3.91
C ASN A 152 1.11 -8.23 -4.53
N LEU A 153 2.16 -8.39 -3.77
CA LEU A 153 3.53 -8.13 -4.18
C LEU A 153 4.32 -9.43 -4.51
N ARG A 154 3.64 -10.57 -4.73
CA ARG A 154 4.31 -11.85 -5.06
C ARG A 154 5.27 -11.73 -6.23
N GLY A 155 4.93 -10.89 -7.21
CA GLY A 155 5.74 -10.70 -8.41
C GLY A 155 7.08 -10.01 -8.19
N VAL A 156 7.32 -9.37 -7.05
CA VAL A 156 8.59 -8.68 -6.76
C VAL A 156 9.78 -9.64 -6.75
N ARG A 157 9.57 -10.91 -6.36
CA ARG A 157 10.64 -11.92 -6.38
C ARG A 157 11.24 -12.13 -7.78
N ASP A 158 10.37 -12.15 -8.79
CA ASP A 158 10.76 -12.47 -10.16
C ASP A 158 10.98 -11.22 -11.00
N TYR A 159 10.19 -10.18 -10.74
CA TYR A 159 10.16 -8.94 -11.53
C TYR A 159 10.17 -7.72 -10.58
N PRO A 160 11.28 -7.44 -9.88
CA PRO A 160 11.37 -6.26 -9.00
C PRO A 160 11.30 -4.96 -9.80
N ILE A 161 10.82 -3.90 -9.16
CA ILE A 161 10.85 -2.55 -9.73
C ILE A 161 12.31 -2.08 -9.78
N GLN A 162 12.83 -1.83 -10.99
CA GLN A 162 14.24 -1.49 -11.20
C GLN A 162 14.39 -0.26 -12.09
N PRO A 163 14.28 0.95 -11.54
CA PRO A 163 14.60 2.16 -12.29
C PRO A 163 16.08 2.19 -12.74
N ASP A 164 16.36 2.94 -13.80
CA ASP A 164 17.71 3.12 -14.35
C ASP A 164 18.70 3.69 -13.32
N SER A 165 18.22 4.53 -12.40
CA SER A 165 19.01 5.10 -11.30
C SER A 165 19.27 4.14 -10.13
N GLY A 166 18.69 2.93 -10.18
CA GLY A 166 18.78 1.91 -9.13
C GLY A 166 17.57 1.87 -8.21
N THR A 167 17.60 0.97 -7.22
CA THR A 167 16.45 0.63 -6.37
C THR A 167 16.40 1.35 -5.03
N SER A 168 17.38 2.22 -4.74
CA SER A 168 17.51 2.89 -3.42
C SER A 168 16.32 3.76 -3.02
N GLN A 169 15.51 4.19 -3.99
CA GLN A 169 14.33 5.03 -3.76
C GLN A 169 13.02 4.26 -3.77
N ILE A 170 13.05 2.93 -3.98
CA ILE A 170 11.84 2.12 -4.06
C ILE A 170 11.40 1.68 -2.67
N VAL A 171 10.12 1.90 -2.38
CA VAL A 171 9.41 1.42 -1.20
C VAL A 171 8.18 0.65 -1.68
N TYR A 172 8.03 -0.62 -1.28
CA TYR A 172 6.80 -1.32 -1.60
C TYR A 172 5.72 -1.00 -0.58
N SER A 173 4.50 -0.74 -1.08
CA SER A 173 3.41 -0.18 -0.28
C SER A 173 2.13 -1.01 -0.38
N PRO A 174 2.08 -2.22 0.21
CA PRO A 174 0.88 -3.03 0.16
C PRO A 174 -0.25 -2.44 0.99
N HIS A 175 -1.50 -2.69 0.58
CA HIS A 175 -2.69 -2.50 1.39
C HIS A 175 -3.08 -3.83 2.05
N ASP A 176 -3.53 -3.79 3.29
CA ASP A 176 -4.01 -4.97 4.02
C ASP A 176 -5.24 -4.62 4.86
N TYR A 177 -6.27 -5.44 4.77
CA TYR A 177 -7.53 -5.21 5.45
C TYR A 177 -8.05 -6.45 6.18
N GLY A 178 -8.93 -6.21 7.11
CA GLY A 178 -9.54 -7.24 7.93
C GLY A 178 -10.94 -7.66 7.45
N PRO A 179 -11.56 -8.58 8.17
CA PRO A 179 -12.85 -9.14 7.77
C PRO A 179 -14.03 -8.16 7.79
N SER A 180 -13.87 -6.95 8.36
CA SER A 180 -14.92 -5.91 8.25
C SER A 180 -15.02 -5.33 6.84
N VAL A 181 -13.93 -5.37 6.07
CA VAL A 181 -13.93 -4.94 4.67
C VAL A 181 -14.39 -6.07 3.77
N TYR A 182 -13.79 -7.24 3.90
CA TYR A 182 -14.23 -8.46 3.20
C TYR A 182 -13.72 -9.70 3.93
N ASN A 183 -14.58 -10.73 4.10
CA ASN A 183 -14.18 -11.97 4.75
C ASN A 183 -13.38 -12.83 3.77
N GLN A 184 -12.08 -12.65 3.75
CA GLN A 184 -11.16 -13.47 2.97
C GLN A 184 -11.02 -14.87 3.57
N THR A 185 -10.60 -15.84 2.76
CA THR A 185 -10.53 -17.25 3.14
C THR A 185 -9.62 -17.54 4.35
N TRP A 186 -8.59 -16.74 4.55
CA TRP A 186 -7.69 -16.88 5.71
C TRP A 186 -8.33 -16.44 7.03
N PHE A 187 -9.51 -15.80 7.01
CA PHE A 187 -10.32 -15.47 8.18
C PHE A 187 -11.42 -16.50 8.50
N ASP A 188 -11.59 -17.55 7.68
CA ASP A 188 -12.65 -18.55 7.88
C ASP A 188 -12.40 -19.43 9.11
N LYS A 189 -11.16 -19.58 9.51
CA LYS A 189 -10.73 -20.27 10.73
C LYS A 189 -10.40 -19.29 11.85
N ASP A 190 -10.18 -19.81 13.06
CA ASP A 190 -9.53 -19.01 14.09
C ASP A 190 -8.07 -18.77 13.69
N PHE A 191 -7.69 -17.49 13.53
CA PHE A 191 -6.40 -17.10 13.00
C PHE A 191 -5.50 -16.50 14.09
N THR A 192 -4.20 -16.65 13.91
CA THR A 192 -3.14 -16.06 14.70
C THR A 192 -2.19 -15.33 13.75
N GLU A 193 -1.21 -14.58 14.28
CA GLU A 193 -0.15 -13.98 13.46
C GLU A 193 0.53 -15.05 12.58
N GLN A 194 0.87 -16.20 13.16
CA GLN A 194 1.50 -17.28 12.41
C GLN A 194 0.64 -17.80 11.27
N THR A 195 -0.66 -18.00 11.50
CA THR A 195 -1.54 -18.47 10.41
C THR A 195 -1.78 -17.39 9.35
N LEU A 196 -1.78 -16.11 9.71
CA LEU A 196 -1.84 -15.03 8.74
C LEU A 196 -0.55 -14.96 7.90
N LEU A 197 0.61 -15.18 8.51
CA LEU A 197 1.87 -15.32 7.77
C LEU A 197 1.84 -16.52 6.82
N ASP A 198 1.45 -17.69 7.31
CA ASP A 198 1.46 -18.93 6.53
C ASP A 198 0.45 -18.90 5.36
N ASP A 199 -0.73 -18.32 5.58
CA ASP A 199 -1.82 -18.36 4.60
C ASP A 199 -1.81 -17.17 3.63
N TYR A 200 -1.22 -16.02 4.04
CA TYR A 200 -1.35 -14.79 3.27
C TYR A 200 -0.14 -13.84 3.37
N TRP A 201 0.20 -13.31 4.56
CA TRP A 201 1.13 -12.20 4.68
C TRP A 201 2.51 -12.48 4.11
N TYR A 202 3.12 -13.64 4.46
CA TYR A 202 4.52 -13.89 4.11
C TYR A 202 4.74 -13.84 2.60
N ASP A 203 4.04 -14.68 1.86
CA ASP A 203 4.23 -14.76 0.41
C ASP A 203 3.68 -13.55 -0.34
N THR A 204 2.78 -12.79 0.26
CA THR A 204 2.12 -11.67 -0.39
C THR A 204 2.94 -10.38 -0.29
N TRP A 205 3.49 -10.08 0.88
CA TRP A 205 4.26 -8.86 1.08
C TRP A 205 5.33 -8.94 2.18
N ALA A 206 5.13 -9.71 3.25
CA ALA A 206 6.00 -9.65 4.43
C ALA A 206 7.42 -10.17 4.16
N TYR A 207 7.60 -11.07 3.19
CA TYR A 207 8.91 -11.56 2.77
C TYR A 207 9.84 -10.44 2.29
N ILE A 208 9.31 -9.34 1.75
CA ILE A 208 10.10 -8.22 1.24
C ILE A 208 10.93 -7.61 2.38
N ASN A 209 10.31 -7.43 3.55
CA ASN A 209 11.00 -6.96 4.75
C ASN A 209 11.85 -8.08 5.38
N ALA A 210 11.29 -9.27 5.55
CA ALA A 210 11.96 -10.39 6.22
C ALA A 210 13.26 -10.83 5.50
N GLU A 211 13.32 -10.73 4.19
CA GLU A 211 14.47 -11.07 3.35
C GLU A 211 15.35 -9.85 3.01
N ASN A 212 15.05 -8.66 3.56
CA ASN A 212 15.76 -7.40 3.31
C ASN A 212 15.83 -7.03 1.81
N ILE A 213 14.75 -7.22 1.08
CA ILE A 213 14.67 -6.89 -0.35
C ILE A 213 14.53 -5.38 -0.54
N ALA A 214 13.59 -4.75 0.18
CA ALA A 214 13.33 -3.32 0.15
C ALA A 214 12.56 -2.87 1.41
N PRO A 215 12.51 -1.57 1.71
CA PRO A 215 11.60 -1.04 2.72
C PRO A 215 10.12 -1.32 2.37
N LEU A 216 9.31 -1.52 3.42
CA LEU A 216 7.85 -1.59 3.34
C LEU A 216 7.20 -0.39 4.02
N LEU A 217 6.10 0.08 3.42
CA LEU A 217 5.11 0.93 4.06
C LEU A 217 3.74 0.28 3.84
N ILE A 218 3.06 -0.16 4.90
CA ILE A 218 1.66 -0.59 4.75
C ILE A 218 0.84 0.67 4.46
N GLY A 219 0.48 0.87 3.18
CA GLY A 219 -0.10 2.11 2.69
C GLY A 219 -1.52 2.36 3.19
N GLU A 220 -2.29 1.30 3.34
CA GLU A 220 -3.60 1.35 3.99
C GLU A 220 -3.82 0.12 4.87
N TRP A 221 -4.33 0.35 6.05
CA TRP A 221 -4.88 -0.64 6.97
C TRP A 221 -5.84 0.06 7.95
N GLY A 222 -6.82 -0.65 8.42
CA GLY A 222 -7.81 -0.09 9.34
C GLY A 222 -9.08 -0.93 9.39
N GLY A 223 -10.05 -0.49 10.19
CA GLY A 223 -11.30 -1.22 10.35
C GLY A 223 -12.09 -0.82 11.56
N HIS A 224 -13.19 -1.52 11.81
CA HIS A 224 -14.01 -1.33 13.00
C HIS A 224 -13.42 -2.06 14.20
N MET A 225 -13.49 -1.40 15.37
CA MET A 225 -13.30 -2.02 16.69
C MET A 225 -14.59 -2.79 17.05
N ASP A 226 -14.66 -4.06 16.64
CA ASP A 226 -15.89 -4.87 16.71
C ASP A 226 -15.92 -5.83 17.92
N GLY A 227 -14.89 -5.80 18.75
CA GLY A 227 -14.70 -6.77 19.83
C GLY A 227 -14.49 -8.21 19.33
N GLY A 228 -14.21 -8.39 18.05
CA GLY A 228 -14.20 -9.68 17.37
C GLY A 228 -13.01 -9.88 16.42
N LYS A 229 -13.31 -10.48 15.26
CA LYS A 229 -12.27 -10.87 14.31
C LYS A 229 -11.52 -9.68 13.71
N ASN A 230 -12.21 -8.56 13.45
CA ASN A 230 -11.57 -7.40 12.83
C ASN A 230 -10.61 -6.70 13.78
N GLU A 231 -11.03 -6.49 15.02
CA GLU A 231 -10.15 -5.92 16.06
C GLU A 231 -8.94 -6.84 16.33
N LYS A 232 -9.17 -8.16 16.39
CA LYS A 232 -8.10 -9.14 16.50
C LYS A 232 -7.09 -9.02 15.36
N TRP A 233 -7.56 -8.91 14.12
CA TRP A 233 -6.69 -8.74 12.96
C TRP A 233 -5.89 -7.41 13.03
N MET A 234 -6.55 -6.28 13.33
CA MET A 234 -5.87 -5.00 13.47
C MET A 234 -4.78 -5.04 14.53
N THR A 235 -5.05 -5.67 15.68
CA THR A 235 -4.09 -5.83 16.77
C THR A 235 -2.87 -6.66 16.32
N LEU A 236 -3.11 -7.79 15.64
CA LEU A 236 -2.04 -8.65 15.15
C LEU A 236 -1.18 -7.94 14.09
N LEU A 237 -1.81 -7.21 13.15
CA LEU A 237 -1.05 -6.47 12.13
C LEU A 237 -0.26 -5.32 12.74
N ARG A 238 -0.85 -4.57 13.68
CA ARG A 238 -0.14 -3.54 14.45
C ARG A 238 1.10 -4.10 15.14
N ASP A 239 0.94 -5.19 15.87
CA ASP A 239 2.04 -5.81 16.61
C ASP A 239 3.12 -6.33 15.67
N TYR A 240 2.73 -6.93 14.54
CA TYR A 240 3.66 -7.35 13.50
C TYR A 240 4.47 -6.16 12.94
N MET A 241 3.81 -5.06 12.59
CA MET A 241 4.49 -3.86 12.10
C MET A 241 5.48 -3.28 13.11
N ILE A 242 5.12 -3.23 14.40
CA ILE A 242 6.01 -2.79 15.48
C ILE A 242 7.23 -3.72 15.58
N ASN A 243 7.00 -5.03 15.65
CA ASN A 243 8.06 -6.02 15.85
C ASN A 243 9.04 -6.12 14.66
N HIS A 244 8.59 -5.75 13.47
CA HIS A 244 9.38 -5.82 12.23
C HIS A 244 9.78 -4.45 11.68
N HIS A 245 9.52 -3.36 12.43
CA HIS A 245 9.89 -1.98 12.07
C HIS A 245 9.32 -1.54 10.72
N ILE A 246 8.07 -1.89 10.44
CA ILE A 246 7.37 -1.55 9.20
C ILE A 246 6.59 -0.26 9.39
N ASN A 247 6.82 0.72 8.53
CA ASN A 247 6.07 1.97 8.52
C ASN A 247 4.67 1.76 7.94
N HIS A 248 3.75 2.66 8.27
CA HIS A 248 2.38 2.54 7.82
C HIS A 248 1.64 3.88 7.79
N THR A 249 0.51 3.89 7.07
CA THR A 249 -0.51 4.94 7.11
C THR A 249 -1.88 4.30 7.35
N PHE A 250 -2.68 4.90 8.25
CA PHE A 250 -3.95 4.31 8.69
C PHE A 250 -5.13 4.82 7.85
N TRP A 251 -6.01 3.91 7.43
CA TRP A 251 -7.24 4.26 6.73
C TRP A 251 -8.45 4.11 7.66
N GLY A 252 -9.00 5.22 8.13
CA GLY A 252 -8.55 6.57 7.83
C GLY A 252 -8.92 7.50 8.97
N LEU A 253 -8.66 8.80 8.79
CA LEU A 253 -9.04 9.79 9.79
C LEU A 253 -10.55 9.99 9.83
N ASN A 254 -11.18 10.16 8.68
CA ASN A 254 -12.60 10.47 8.55
C ASN A 254 -13.47 9.22 8.74
N PRO A 255 -14.67 9.37 9.34
CA PRO A 255 -15.55 8.25 9.68
C PRO A 255 -16.44 7.76 8.52
N ASN A 256 -16.36 8.37 7.34
CA ASN A 256 -17.29 8.15 6.24
C ASN A 256 -17.00 6.92 5.37
N SER A 257 -15.99 6.12 5.70
CA SER A 257 -15.81 4.80 5.13
C SER A 257 -16.72 3.80 5.84
N GLY A 258 -17.67 3.19 5.13
CA GLY A 258 -18.69 2.33 5.72
C GLY A 258 -18.15 0.99 6.25
N ASP A 259 -17.04 0.51 5.69
CA ASP A 259 -16.39 -0.77 5.99
C ASP A 259 -15.22 -0.66 6.97
N THR A 260 -14.66 0.52 7.15
CA THR A 260 -13.55 0.77 8.10
C THR A 260 -13.89 1.76 9.20
N GLY A 261 -14.84 2.68 8.98
CA GLY A 261 -14.99 3.86 9.82
C GLY A 261 -13.76 4.75 9.77
N GLY A 262 -13.49 5.49 10.85
CA GLY A 262 -12.33 6.37 10.96
C GLY A 262 -11.81 6.46 12.39
N LEU A 263 -10.74 7.24 12.58
CA LEU A 263 -10.25 7.64 13.90
C LEU A 263 -11.12 8.74 14.53
N LEU A 264 -11.97 9.38 13.74
CA LEU A 264 -12.97 10.34 14.23
C LEU A 264 -14.38 9.73 14.18
N SER A 265 -15.23 10.19 15.08
CA SER A 265 -16.67 9.94 15.06
C SER A 265 -17.36 10.73 13.94
N TYR A 266 -18.64 10.43 13.66
CA TYR A 266 -19.39 11.06 12.56
C TYR A 266 -19.63 12.57 12.70
N ASP A 267 -19.27 13.18 13.83
CA ASP A 267 -19.21 14.64 13.98
C ASP A 267 -17.93 15.26 13.40
N PHE A 268 -16.98 14.43 12.92
CA PHE A 268 -15.68 14.79 12.36
C PHE A 268 -14.78 15.59 13.32
N MET A 269 -15.03 15.50 14.61
CA MET A 269 -14.33 16.27 15.66
C MET A 269 -13.94 15.41 16.86
N THR A 270 -14.79 14.47 17.24
CA THR A 270 -14.58 13.61 18.41
C THR A 270 -13.76 12.40 18.03
N TRP A 271 -12.69 12.13 18.77
CA TRP A 271 -11.87 10.94 18.58
C TRP A 271 -12.62 9.67 18.97
N ASP A 272 -12.53 8.64 18.15
CA ASP A 272 -12.75 7.25 18.55
C ASP A 272 -11.53 6.83 19.40
N THR A 273 -11.66 7.00 20.71
CA THR A 273 -10.53 6.83 21.62
C THR A 273 -10.05 5.39 21.71
N GLU A 274 -10.95 4.42 21.61
CA GLU A 274 -10.60 2.99 21.62
C GLU A 274 -9.73 2.63 20.40
N LYS A 275 -10.17 3.04 19.22
CA LYS A 275 -9.42 2.83 17.98
C LYS A 275 -8.11 3.61 17.98
N TYR A 276 -8.13 4.85 18.43
CA TYR A 276 -6.91 5.67 18.53
C TYR A 276 -5.89 5.08 19.49
N ASP A 277 -6.32 4.58 20.65
CA ASP A 277 -5.43 3.98 21.64
C ASP A 277 -4.79 2.68 21.09
N MET A 278 -5.54 1.88 20.34
CA MET A 278 -4.99 0.72 19.61
C MET A 278 -3.95 1.14 18.58
N PHE A 279 -4.26 2.09 17.74
CA PHE A 279 -3.40 2.59 16.67
C PHE A 279 -2.15 3.30 17.19
N LYS A 280 -2.29 4.10 18.25
CA LYS A 280 -1.24 4.96 18.82
C LYS A 280 0.03 4.20 19.19
N GLU A 281 -0.07 2.93 19.57
CA GLU A 281 1.09 2.11 19.93
C GLU A 281 2.04 1.87 18.76
N SER A 282 1.54 1.92 17.53
CA SER A 282 2.34 1.79 16.30
C SER A 282 2.99 3.09 15.84
N LEU A 283 2.68 4.22 16.45
CA LEU A 283 3.32 5.49 16.12
C LEU A 283 4.74 5.54 16.68
N TRP A 284 5.64 6.15 15.93
CA TRP A 284 7.03 6.28 16.35
C TRP A 284 7.16 7.17 17.58
N GLN A 285 7.69 6.61 18.65
CA GLN A 285 7.79 7.26 19.97
C GLN A 285 9.06 6.84 20.69
N THR A 286 9.55 7.73 21.56
CA THR A 286 10.60 7.38 22.52
C THR A 286 10.08 6.36 23.53
N GLN A 287 10.88 5.33 23.87
CA GLN A 287 10.45 4.25 24.76
C GLN A 287 10.14 4.70 26.18
N LYS A 288 10.92 5.64 26.74
CA LYS A 288 10.79 6.01 28.16
C LYS A 288 9.78 7.12 28.40
N THR A 289 9.71 8.09 27.50
CA THR A 289 8.90 9.29 27.72
C THR A 289 7.68 9.37 26.82
N GLY A 290 7.55 8.49 25.81
CA GLY A 290 6.42 8.44 24.90
C GLY A 290 6.29 9.71 24.03
N LYS A 291 7.39 10.42 23.77
CA LYS A 291 7.36 11.56 22.87
C LYS A 291 7.24 11.09 21.43
N PHE A 292 6.30 11.63 20.68
CA PHE A 292 6.19 11.35 19.26
C PHE A 292 7.43 11.84 18.51
N ILE A 293 7.92 10.99 17.59
CA ILE A 293 9.05 11.28 16.71
C ILE A 293 8.47 11.43 15.31
N GLY A 294 8.73 12.56 14.67
CA GLY A 294 8.28 12.85 13.31
C GLY A 294 9.42 13.31 12.43
N LEU A 295 9.12 13.54 11.17
CA LEU A 295 10.06 14.15 10.24
C LEU A 295 10.48 15.55 10.76
N ASP A 296 11.59 16.05 10.27
CA ASP A 296 12.06 17.39 10.62
C ASP A 296 11.11 18.44 10.05
N HIS A 297 10.37 19.10 10.93
CA HIS A 297 9.34 20.08 10.60
C HIS A 297 9.56 21.39 11.35
N GLN A 298 8.93 22.44 10.83
CA GLN A 298 8.90 23.74 11.49
C GLN A 298 8.00 23.74 12.74
N LYS A 299 7.09 22.78 12.89
CA LYS A 299 6.18 22.64 14.03
C LYS A 299 6.41 21.30 14.72
N ALA A 300 6.55 21.33 16.02
CA ALA A 300 6.61 20.12 16.83
C ALA A 300 5.28 19.37 16.79
N LEU A 301 5.36 18.02 16.79
CA LEU A 301 4.22 17.13 16.90
C LEU A 301 3.71 17.02 18.35
N GLY A 302 2.55 16.38 18.51
CA GLY A 302 1.90 16.16 19.80
C GLY A 302 0.94 17.28 20.18
N THR A 303 0.01 16.98 21.12
CA THR A 303 -1.08 17.86 21.52
C THR A 303 -0.61 19.21 22.06
N ASP A 304 0.54 19.20 22.72
CA ASP A 304 1.17 20.36 23.37
C ASP A 304 2.47 20.80 22.67
N GLY A 305 2.77 20.23 21.50
CA GLY A 305 4.01 20.46 20.79
C GLY A 305 5.24 19.83 21.46
N SER A 306 5.05 18.79 22.28
CA SER A 306 6.13 18.08 22.97
C SER A 306 6.83 17.01 22.14
N GLY A 307 6.34 16.74 20.92
CA GLY A 307 6.99 15.84 19.97
C GLY A 307 8.37 16.36 19.55
N ILE A 308 9.18 15.47 19.02
CA ILE A 308 10.55 15.75 18.58
C ILE A 308 10.74 15.36 17.12
N SER A 309 11.72 15.96 16.47
CA SER A 309 12.11 15.56 15.10
C SER A 309 13.02 14.33 15.10
N VAL A 310 13.13 13.69 13.94
CA VAL A 310 14.09 12.59 13.71
C VAL A 310 15.52 13.04 14.06
N SER A 311 15.94 14.20 13.58
CA SER A 311 17.28 14.74 13.89
C SER A 311 17.48 14.98 15.38
N GLU A 312 16.48 15.49 16.09
CA GLU A 312 16.55 15.68 17.55
C GLU A 312 16.62 14.34 18.28
N PHE A 313 15.82 13.35 17.85
CA PHE A 313 15.85 12.01 18.42
C PHE A 313 17.25 11.41 18.36
N TYR A 314 17.86 11.35 17.19
CA TYR A 314 19.19 10.76 17.05
C TYR A 314 20.29 11.55 17.76
N LYS A 315 20.17 12.87 17.81
CA LYS A 315 21.13 13.73 18.51
C LYS A 315 21.07 13.59 20.03
N SER A 316 19.87 13.45 20.61
CA SER A 316 19.67 13.69 22.04
C SER A 316 19.02 12.55 22.80
N TYR A 317 18.31 11.64 22.14
CA TYR A 317 17.45 10.63 22.79
C TYR A 317 17.80 9.19 22.44
N ALA A 318 18.30 8.92 21.25
CA ALA A 318 18.52 7.55 20.77
C ALA A 318 19.40 6.73 21.71
N SER A 319 20.47 7.32 22.24
CA SER A 319 21.39 6.63 23.15
C SER A 319 20.87 6.48 24.60
N THR A 320 19.87 7.25 24.99
CA THR A 320 19.38 7.32 26.38
C THR A 320 17.99 6.77 26.58
N GLU A 321 17.14 6.89 25.59
CA GLU A 321 15.74 6.50 25.66
C GLU A 321 15.40 5.33 24.75
N GLY A 322 16.00 5.25 23.56
CA GLY A 322 15.54 4.33 22.52
C GLY A 322 14.16 4.69 21.97
N SER A 323 13.67 3.91 21.02
CA SER A 323 12.37 4.07 20.40
C SER A 323 11.64 2.73 20.36
N ASN A 324 10.31 2.75 20.33
CA ASN A 324 9.48 1.57 20.13
C ASN A 324 9.68 0.93 18.74
N LEU A 325 10.23 1.68 17.79
CA LEU A 325 10.52 1.22 16.42
C LEU A 325 12.02 1.19 16.12
N ASP A 326 12.87 1.28 17.14
CA ASP A 326 14.33 1.35 16.99
C ASP A 326 14.91 -0.06 16.78
N GLY A 327 14.93 -0.53 15.57
CA GLY A 327 15.53 -1.80 15.17
C GLY A 327 16.52 -1.67 14.03
N GLY A 328 16.65 -0.49 13.47
CA GLY A 328 17.57 -0.21 12.38
C GLY A 328 18.94 0.22 12.88
N THR A 329 20.00 -0.44 12.42
CA THR A 329 21.34 0.15 12.45
C THR A 329 21.32 1.27 11.41
N ILE A 330 21.50 2.51 11.85
CA ILE A 330 21.77 3.60 10.89
C ILE A 330 23.12 3.26 10.26
N VAL A 331 23.08 2.91 8.99
CA VAL A 331 24.29 2.87 8.18
C VAL A 331 24.55 4.33 7.80
N ASP A 332 25.53 4.94 8.47
CA ASP A 332 26.05 6.23 8.06
C ASP A 332 26.44 6.13 6.59
N GLY A 333 25.70 6.85 5.72
CA GLY A 333 25.98 6.97 4.30
C GLY A 333 27.05 8.04 4.04
#